data_b7710fe1a2336647f23635e0200196be
#
_entry.id   b7710fe1a2336647f23635e0200196be
#
_cell.length_a   1.000
_cell.length_b   1.000
_cell.length_c   1.000
_cell.angle_alpha   90.00
_cell.angle_beta   90.00
_cell.angle_gamma   90.00
#
_symmetry.space_group_name_H-M   'P 1'
#
loop_
_entity.id
_entity.type
_entity.pdbx_description
1 polymer ?
#
loop_
_entity_poly.entity_id
_entity_poly.type
_entity_poly.pdbx_seq_one_letter_code
_entity_poly.pdbx_strand_id
1 'polypeptide(L)'
;DHKPALEIDPGDVVHCETDEVTSSQIQPGMSADILGTLDFDRLYPLAGLIYVRGAEPGDTLEIEVLHLKALRWGWTGILPGLGLLDQDFTTPYVK
;
A
#
# COMPACT_ATOMS: atom_id res chain seq x y z
N ASP A 1 -8.71 -15.45 -11.08
CA ASP A 1 -8.15 -14.58 -12.14
C ASP A 1 -8.85 -13.24 -12.11
N HIS A 2 -8.11 -12.17 -11.90
CA HIS A 2 -8.62 -10.80 -11.92
C HIS A 2 -8.37 -10.19 -13.30
N LYS A 3 -9.39 -9.51 -13.84
CA LYS A 3 -9.24 -8.78 -15.10
C LYS A 3 -8.31 -7.59 -14.88
N PRO A 4 -7.34 -7.32 -15.78
CA PRO A 4 -6.52 -6.12 -15.71
C PRO A 4 -7.38 -4.85 -15.74
N ALA A 5 -7.02 -3.88 -14.92
CA ALA A 5 -7.62 -2.56 -14.93
C ALA A 5 -7.06 -1.70 -16.07
N LEU A 6 -5.83 -2.00 -16.49
CA LEU A 6 -5.12 -1.27 -17.53
C LEU A 6 -4.24 -2.24 -18.34
N GLU A 7 -4.15 -2.03 -19.65
CA GLU A 7 -3.20 -2.69 -20.54
C GLU A 7 -2.26 -1.66 -21.13
N ILE A 8 -0.97 -1.94 -21.12
CA ILE A 8 0.08 -1.05 -21.59
C ILE A 8 1.08 -1.77 -22.49
N ASP A 9 1.83 -1.02 -23.27
CA ASP A 9 3.00 -1.50 -23.99
C ASP A 9 4.29 -1.24 -23.20
N PRO A 10 5.37 -2.02 -23.42
CA PRO A 10 6.69 -1.71 -22.87
C PRO A 10 7.13 -0.29 -23.24
N GLY A 11 7.59 0.48 -22.26
CA GLY A 11 7.99 1.88 -22.42
C GLY A 11 6.88 2.91 -22.18
N ASP A 12 5.64 2.47 -21.97
CA ASP A 12 4.56 3.36 -21.59
C ASP A 12 4.77 3.95 -20.19
N VAL A 13 4.28 5.17 -20.00
CA VAL A 13 4.26 5.84 -18.70
C VAL A 13 2.87 5.71 -18.08
N VAL A 14 2.84 5.19 -16.86
CA VAL A 14 1.59 5.00 -16.11
C VAL A 14 1.52 6.01 -14.97
N HIS A 15 0.38 6.68 -14.85
CA HIS A 15 0.05 7.50 -13.70
C HIS A 15 -0.86 6.71 -12.76
N CYS A 16 -0.38 6.43 -11.55
CA CYS A 16 -1.13 5.71 -10.54
C CYS A 16 -1.44 6.60 -9.35
N GLU A 17 -2.67 6.56 -8.88
CA GLU A 17 -3.04 7.06 -7.56
C GLU A 17 -3.19 5.85 -6.63
N THR A 18 -2.57 5.92 -5.46
CA THR A 18 -2.62 4.86 -4.46
C THR A 18 -3.33 5.37 -3.20
N ASP A 19 -4.19 4.54 -2.66
CA ASP A 19 -4.83 4.84 -1.39
C ASP A 19 -3.84 4.65 -0.22
N GLU A 20 -4.20 5.22 0.92
CA GLU A 20 -3.51 5.01 2.19
C GLU A 20 -3.68 3.53 2.62
N VAL A 21 -2.64 2.96 3.23
CA VAL A 21 -2.50 1.52 3.49
C VAL A 21 -3.66 0.89 4.29
N THR A 22 -4.37 1.68 5.08
CA THR A 22 -5.54 1.21 5.85
C THR A 22 -6.87 1.51 5.19
N SER A 23 -6.89 1.92 3.90
CA SER A 23 -8.10 2.40 3.22
C SER A 23 -8.79 3.53 4.01
N SER A 24 -7.99 4.47 4.49
CA SER A 24 -8.42 5.64 5.26
C SER A 24 -9.08 5.32 6.62
N GLN A 25 -8.84 4.15 7.18
CA GLN A 25 -9.30 3.84 8.54
C GLN A 25 -8.53 4.63 9.60
N ILE A 26 -7.23 4.89 9.36
CA ILE A 26 -6.43 5.78 10.21
C ILE A 26 -6.45 7.19 9.58
N GLN A 27 -6.73 8.20 10.41
CA GLN A 27 -6.81 9.59 10.00
C GLN A 27 -6.07 10.50 10.99
N PRO A 28 -5.69 11.70 10.57
CA PRO A 28 -5.01 12.66 11.45
C PRO A 28 -5.77 12.89 12.76
N GLY A 29 -5.05 12.85 13.87
CA GLY A 29 -5.60 13.12 15.20
C GLY A 29 -6.28 11.92 15.90
N MET A 30 -6.31 10.76 15.28
CA MET A 30 -6.80 9.55 15.95
C MET A 30 -5.81 9.05 17.00
N SER A 31 -6.35 8.44 18.07
CA SER A 31 -5.56 7.77 19.11
C SER A 31 -5.16 6.36 18.68
N ALA A 32 -4.24 5.76 19.43
CA ALA A 32 -3.81 4.37 19.18
C ALA A 32 -4.93 3.33 19.35
N ASP A 33 -6.06 3.69 19.97
CA ASP A 33 -7.22 2.79 20.13
C ASP A 33 -7.79 2.32 18.78
N ILE A 34 -7.63 3.14 17.73
CA ILE A 34 -8.04 2.77 16.37
C ILE A 34 -7.40 1.47 15.90
N LEU A 35 -6.16 1.19 16.34
CA LEU A 35 -5.42 0.00 15.92
C LEU A 35 -6.11 -1.30 16.34
N GLY A 36 -6.87 -1.28 17.43
CA GLY A 36 -7.66 -2.43 17.91
C GLY A 36 -8.97 -2.65 17.15
N THR A 37 -9.37 -1.70 16.30
CA THR A 37 -10.64 -1.74 15.56
C THR A 37 -10.45 -1.78 14.04
N LEU A 38 -9.22 -1.91 13.58
CA LEU A 38 -8.92 -1.99 12.15
C LEU A 38 -9.57 -3.22 11.51
N ASP A 39 -10.24 -2.99 10.41
CA ASP A 39 -10.68 -4.05 9.51
C ASP A 39 -9.51 -4.49 8.64
N PHE A 40 -8.93 -5.64 8.96
CA PHE A 40 -7.75 -6.17 8.26
C PHE A 40 -8.04 -6.59 6.82
N ASP A 41 -9.28 -6.91 6.48
CA ASP A 41 -9.67 -7.26 5.11
C ASP A 41 -9.63 -6.05 4.16
N ARG A 42 -9.56 -4.85 4.72
CA ARG A 42 -9.46 -3.59 3.99
C ARG A 42 -8.05 -3.00 3.97
N LEU A 43 -7.08 -3.70 4.52
CA LEU A 43 -5.69 -3.25 4.49
C LEU A 43 -5.04 -3.51 3.13
N TYR A 44 -4.03 -2.72 2.81
CA TYR A 44 -3.21 -2.85 1.61
C TYR A 44 -4.00 -2.77 0.30
N PRO A 45 -4.81 -1.71 0.09
CA PRO A 45 -5.44 -1.50 -1.22
C PRO A 45 -4.35 -1.37 -2.29
N LEU A 46 -4.53 -2.08 -3.40
CA LEU A 46 -3.58 -2.09 -4.51
C LEU A 46 -4.15 -1.35 -5.72
N ALA A 47 -3.34 -0.48 -6.31
CA ALA A 47 -3.65 0.13 -7.60
C ALA A 47 -3.27 -0.85 -8.72
N GLY A 48 -4.22 -1.22 -9.54
CA GLY A 48 -4.00 -2.18 -10.64
C GLY A 48 -5.03 -3.31 -10.61
N LEU A 49 -4.90 -4.34 -11.36
CA LEU A 49 -3.78 -4.96 -12.07
C LEU A 49 -3.42 -4.23 -13.37
N ILE A 50 -2.14 -4.21 -13.72
CA ILE A 50 -1.64 -3.68 -14.98
C ILE A 50 -1.10 -4.85 -15.81
N TYR A 51 -1.61 -5.00 -17.02
CA TYR A 51 -1.11 -5.98 -17.98
C TYR A 51 -0.13 -5.32 -18.95
N VAL A 52 1.07 -5.88 -19.06
CA VAL A 52 2.08 -5.44 -20.02
C VAL A 52 2.02 -6.34 -21.25
N ARG A 53 1.68 -5.79 -22.41
CA ARG A 53 1.56 -6.58 -23.62
C ARG A 53 2.91 -7.22 -24.00
N GLY A 54 2.85 -8.50 -24.31
CA GLY A 54 4.01 -9.29 -24.67
C GLY A 54 4.84 -9.81 -23.51
N ALA A 55 4.55 -9.42 -22.27
CA ALA A 55 5.21 -10.02 -21.10
C ALA A 55 4.60 -11.38 -20.77
N GLU A 56 5.47 -12.34 -20.48
CA GLU A 56 5.10 -13.72 -20.14
C GLU A 56 5.61 -14.12 -18.75
N PRO A 57 5.01 -15.13 -18.12
CA PRO A 57 5.52 -15.66 -16.84
C PRO A 57 6.98 -16.10 -16.96
N GLY A 58 7.84 -15.54 -16.11
CA GLY A 58 9.28 -15.75 -16.11
C GLY A 58 10.09 -14.57 -16.65
N ASP A 59 9.43 -13.61 -17.28
CA ASP A 59 10.09 -12.37 -17.71
C ASP A 59 10.44 -11.48 -16.50
N THR A 60 11.43 -10.63 -16.69
CA THR A 60 11.80 -9.59 -15.74
C THR A 60 11.20 -8.26 -16.19
N LEU A 61 10.44 -7.60 -15.32
CA LEU A 61 9.95 -6.25 -15.55
C LEU A 61 10.89 -5.24 -14.91
N GLU A 62 11.33 -4.27 -15.71
CA GLU A 62 12.03 -3.09 -15.21
C GLU A 62 11.03 -1.95 -15.03
N ILE A 63 10.92 -1.44 -13.81
CA ILE A 63 10.00 -0.37 -13.45
C ILE A 63 10.80 0.84 -12.98
N GLU A 64 10.73 1.93 -13.75
CA GLU A 64 11.34 3.20 -13.39
C GLU A 64 10.32 4.11 -12.71
N VAL A 65 10.61 4.54 -11.47
CA VAL A 65 9.77 5.51 -10.75
C VAL A 65 10.19 6.91 -11.14
N LEU A 66 9.45 7.53 -12.05
CA LEU A 66 9.77 8.86 -12.59
C LEU A 66 9.44 9.99 -11.62
N HIS A 67 8.36 9.85 -10.87
CA HIS A 67 7.89 10.87 -9.95
C HIS A 67 7.05 10.27 -8.83
N LEU A 68 7.23 10.79 -7.60
CA LEU A 68 6.38 10.49 -6.45
C LEU A 68 5.85 11.79 -5.86
N LYS A 69 4.54 11.87 -5.69
CA LYS A 69 3.88 12.97 -5.00
C LYS A 69 3.16 12.43 -3.78
N ALA A 70 3.77 12.65 -2.61
CA ALA A 70 3.15 12.28 -1.35
C ALA A 70 1.99 13.22 -1.00
N LEU A 71 1.01 12.72 -0.25
CA LEU A 71 0.02 13.52 0.43
C LEU A 71 0.67 14.35 1.54
N ARG A 72 -0.08 15.33 2.09
CA ARG A 72 0.45 16.26 3.09
C ARG A 72 0.63 15.64 4.47
N TRP A 73 0.13 14.44 4.69
CA TRP A 73 0.27 13.73 5.95
C TRP A 73 0.56 12.25 5.71
N GLY A 74 1.12 11.64 6.69
CA GLY A 74 1.32 10.20 6.80
C GLY A 74 1.32 9.84 8.27
N TRP A 75 1.38 8.57 8.57
CA TRP A 75 1.40 8.10 9.94
C TRP A 75 2.43 6.97 10.11
N THR A 76 2.80 6.72 11.33
CA THR A 76 3.56 5.56 11.75
C THR A 76 2.90 4.94 12.97
N GLY A 77 3.06 3.64 13.15
CA GLY A 77 2.40 2.97 14.26
C GLY A 77 3.10 1.72 14.73
N ILE A 78 2.76 1.33 15.93
CA ILE A 78 3.12 0.03 16.54
C ILE A 78 1.81 -0.75 16.70
N LEU A 79 1.70 -1.85 15.99
CA LEU A 79 0.62 -2.81 16.14
C LEU A 79 1.19 -4.01 16.93
N PRO A 80 0.79 -4.18 18.19
CA PRO A 80 1.28 -5.29 19.00
C PRO A 80 1.07 -6.64 18.35
N GLY A 81 2.10 -7.49 18.38
CA GLY A 81 2.08 -8.80 17.73
C GLY A 81 2.39 -8.79 16.24
N LEU A 82 2.73 -7.62 15.67
CA LEU A 82 3.13 -7.49 14.26
C LEU A 82 4.52 -6.87 14.13
N GLY A 83 5.29 -7.37 13.17
CA GLY A 83 6.63 -6.90 12.88
C GLY A 83 7.74 -7.74 13.52
N LEU A 84 8.99 -7.40 13.18
CA LEU A 84 10.18 -8.15 13.63
C LEU A 84 10.54 -7.91 15.11
N LEU A 85 10.05 -6.82 15.70
CA LEU A 85 10.33 -6.42 17.08
C LEU A 85 9.06 -6.37 17.93
N ASP A 86 8.12 -7.23 17.64
CA ASP A 86 6.80 -7.27 18.30
C ASP A 86 6.89 -7.52 19.81
N GLN A 87 7.93 -8.25 20.25
CA GLN A 87 8.18 -8.53 21.67
C GLN A 87 8.80 -7.35 22.42
N ASP A 88 9.50 -6.45 21.73
CA ASP A 88 10.10 -5.25 22.30
C ASP A 88 9.13 -4.07 22.34
N PHE A 89 8.18 -4.04 21.40
CA PHE A 89 7.21 -2.96 21.24
C PHE A 89 5.78 -3.46 21.40
N THR A 90 5.37 -3.64 22.63
CA THR A 90 4.06 -4.25 23.01
C THR A 90 2.95 -3.24 23.23
N THR A 91 3.26 -1.94 23.27
CA THR A 91 2.27 -0.89 23.48
C THR A 91 1.80 -0.31 22.15
N PRO A 92 0.48 -0.29 21.88
CA PRO A 92 -0.05 0.34 20.68
C PRO A 92 0.35 1.81 20.60
N TYR A 93 0.75 2.24 19.43
CA TYR A 93 1.14 3.63 19.17
C TYR A 93 0.75 4.03 17.75
N VAL A 94 0.29 5.27 17.57
CA VAL A 94 0.09 5.90 16.26
C VAL A 94 0.42 7.38 16.35
N LYS A 95 1.08 7.89 15.32
CA LYS A 95 1.42 9.30 15.20
C LYS A 95 1.34 9.76 13.75
#